data_e0ad5cedbe3c87ca42e6bfbfc610fef0
#
_entry.id   e0ad5cedbe3c87ca42e6bfbfc610fef0
#
_cell.length_a   1.000
_cell.length_b   1.000
_cell.length_c   1.000
_cell.angle_alpha   90.00
_cell.angle_beta   90.00
_cell.angle_gamma   90.00
#
_symmetry.space_group_name_H-M   'P 1'
#
loop_
_entity.id
_entity.type
_entity.pdbx_description
1 polymer ?
#
loop_
_entity_poly.entity_id
_entity_poly.type
_entity_poly.pdbx_seq_one_letter_code
_entity_poly.pdbx_strand_id
1 'polypeptide(L)'
;EMDIPGYNPVFPVPADKLEELIPLIEDARRPVIYAGGGIISAEASGELLEFAERSQIPVATTLMGIGAMPETHPLSLRWLGMHGAVFANNAVNEADLVIALGARFDDRVTGAVNMFCPESTIVHIDIDASEINKNKKVAYPIRANVKDALQVLNSALAAKGWERRSSGFTRTPEWFGVIDGWKKQYPFSYEDRKGYIAPQAVIEELYRQTADKDPIICTGVGQHQMFAAQFFKFDKPRRLATSGGLGTMGYGLPASMGACLAYPDRLVVNIDGDGSMLMNIQELATIHVERLPVKCIILNNQHLGMVVQWEDLKYDSNRAQTFLADPHDNYDPTHKTEDVIYPNYPLICAGFGVKCERVLRIEELPAAITRMIESPEAYVLDVMVPHDVHVLPMILGGMSYKDVILERIAGDGSAKKASELGKEIPTAL
;
A
#
# COMPACT_ATOMS: atom_id res chain seq x y z
N GLU A 1 -10.47 -35.22 5.10
CA GLU A 1 -9.20 -34.50 5.24
C GLU A 1 -8.22 -35.05 4.21
N MET A 2 -7.49 -34.14 3.55
CA MET A 2 -6.49 -34.50 2.55
C MET A 2 -5.18 -34.81 3.26
N ASP A 3 -4.74 -36.06 3.24
CA ASP A 3 -3.44 -36.47 3.79
C ASP A 3 -2.40 -36.43 2.65
N ILE A 4 -1.42 -35.53 2.77
CA ILE A 4 -0.34 -35.40 1.78
C ILE A 4 0.93 -35.96 2.42
N PRO A 5 1.45 -37.11 1.93
CA PRO A 5 2.63 -37.74 2.49
C PRO A 5 3.82 -36.76 2.56
N GLY A 6 4.42 -36.65 3.73
CA GLY A 6 5.57 -35.76 3.97
C GLY A 6 5.21 -34.27 4.22
N TYR A 7 3.95 -33.86 4.08
CA TYR A 7 3.51 -32.52 4.44
C TYR A 7 3.14 -32.45 5.91
N ASN A 8 3.95 -31.77 6.71
CA ASN A 8 3.66 -31.51 8.12
C ASN A 8 3.71 -29.99 8.37
N PRO A 9 2.55 -29.30 8.34
CA PRO A 9 2.47 -27.85 8.52
C PRO A 9 2.58 -27.41 9.98
N VAL A 10 2.63 -28.34 10.93
CA VAL A 10 2.74 -28.02 12.36
C VAL A 10 4.20 -27.79 12.72
N PHE A 11 4.52 -26.57 13.12
CA PHE A 11 5.84 -26.20 13.62
C PHE A 11 5.75 -25.97 15.14
N PRO A 12 6.65 -26.56 15.95
CA PRO A 12 6.67 -26.25 17.36
C PRO A 12 7.01 -24.79 17.59
N VAL A 13 6.28 -24.15 18.50
CA VAL A 13 6.55 -22.76 18.90
C VAL A 13 7.73 -22.77 19.88
N PRO A 14 8.83 -22.08 19.59
CA PRO A 14 9.97 -21.98 20.51
C PRO A 14 9.68 -20.94 21.60
N ALA A 15 8.86 -21.34 22.59
CA ALA A 15 8.38 -20.42 23.63
C ALA A 15 9.53 -19.81 24.46
N ASP A 16 10.56 -20.59 24.77
CA ASP A 16 11.78 -20.12 25.42
C ASP A 16 12.46 -18.98 24.68
N LYS A 17 12.63 -19.11 23.36
CA LYS A 17 13.22 -18.06 22.54
C LYS A 17 12.33 -16.83 22.42
N LEU A 18 11.02 -16.99 22.47
CA LEU A 18 10.08 -15.88 22.44
C LEU A 18 10.08 -15.13 23.78
N GLU A 19 10.21 -15.84 24.90
CA GLU A 19 10.32 -15.23 26.22
C GLU A 19 11.61 -14.41 26.38
N GLU A 20 12.71 -14.81 25.74
CA GLU A 20 13.96 -14.05 25.67
C GLU A 20 13.79 -12.64 25.02
N LEU A 21 12.73 -12.45 24.24
CA LEU A 21 12.44 -11.14 23.62
C LEU A 21 11.83 -10.14 24.61
N ILE A 22 11.24 -10.61 25.71
CA ILE A 22 10.54 -9.73 26.66
C ILE A 22 11.48 -8.67 27.26
N PRO A 23 12.68 -9.01 27.77
CA PRO A 23 13.64 -8.00 28.24
C PRO A 23 14.04 -6.99 27.15
N LEU A 24 14.20 -7.44 25.90
CA LEU A 24 14.52 -6.53 24.78
C LEU A 24 13.41 -5.53 24.56
N ILE A 25 12.14 -5.98 24.64
CA ILE A 25 10.97 -5.12 24.50
C ILE A 25 10.87 -4.13 25.66
N GLU A 26 11.23 -4.57 26.89
CA GLU A 26 11.24 -3.72 28.09
C GLU A 26 12.27 -2.59 27.99
N ASP A 27 13.46 -2.89 27.51
CA ASP A 27 14.61 -1.97 27.48
C ASP A 27 14.60 -1.04 26.25
N ALA A 28 13.84 -1.38 25.20
CA ALA A 28 13.81 -0.61 23.96
C ALA A 28 13.23 0.81 24.19
N ARG A 29 13.92 1.79 23.63
CA ARG A 29 13.54 3.22 23.68
C ARG A 29 12.83 3.68 22.42
N ARG A 30 13.13 3.06 21.28
CA ARG A 30 12.59 3.37 19.95
C ARG A 30 12.15 2.11 19.21
N PRO A 31 11.28 1.27 19.84
CA PRO A 31 10.86 0.03 19.20
C PRO A 31 9.87 0.29 18.07
N VAL A 32 9.90 -0.58 17.04
CA VAL A 32 8.91 -0.61 15.95
C VAL A 32 8.59 -2.05 15.58
N ILE A 33 7.30 -2.34 15.36
CA ILE A 33 6.85 -3.59 14.73
C ILE A 33 6.83 -3.39 13.23
N TYR A 34 7.48 -4.29 12.49
CA TYR A 34 7.48 -4.34 11.04
C TYR A 34 6.66 -5.55 10.57
N ALA A 35 5.39 -5.31 10.21
CA ALA A 35 4.41 -6.35 9.92
C ALA A 35 4.25 -6.57 8.41
N GLY A 36 4.50 -7.80 7.96
CA GLY A 36 4.34 -8.20 6.56
C GLY A 36 3.04 -8.95 6.26
N GLY A 37 2.90 -9.39 5.01
CA GLY A 37 1.75 -10.17 4.54
C GLY A 37 1.56 -11.50 5.29
N GLY A 38 2.60 -12.02 5.96
CA GLY A 38 2.52 -13.20 6.80
C GLY A 38 1.51 -13.08 7.94
N ILE A 39 1.28 -11.86 8.47
CA ILE A 39 0.24 -11.59 9.47
C ILE A 39 -1.15 -11.89 8.91
N ILE A 40 -1.43 -11.43 7.69
CA ILE A 40 -2.73 -11.64 7.03
C ILE A 40 -2.90 -13.13 6.66
N SER A 41 -1.84 -13.76 6.16
CA SER A 41 -1.86 -15.18 5.77
C SER A 41 -2.08 -16.10 6.97
N ALA A 42 -1.52 -15.77 8.13
CA ALA A 42 -1.69 -16.51 9.38
C ALA A 42 -2.99 -16.16 10.13
N GLU A 43 -3.79 -15.20 9.62
CA GLU A 43 -4.98 -14.67 10.33
C GLU A 43 -4.65 -14.17 11.74
N ALA A 44 -3.52 -13.46 11.86
CA ALA A 44 -2.93 -13.01 13.12
C ALA A 44 -3.16 -11.51 13.41
N SER A 45 -4.07 -10.84 12.68
CA SER A 45 -4.30 -9.39 12.82
C SER A 45 -4.82 -9.02 14.21
N GLY A 46 -5.64 -9.88 14.83
CA GLY A 46 -6.13 -9.70 16.21
C GLY A 46 -5.00 -9.77 17.23
N GLU A 47 -4.14 -10.77 17.10
CA GLU A 47 -2.98 -10.99 17.96
C GLU A 47 -1.92 -9.89 17.77
N LEU A 48 -1.76 -9.37 16.54
CA LEU A 48 -0.89 -8.22 16.26
C LEU A 48 -1.41 -6.95 16.94
N LEU A 49 -2.69 -6.67 16.81
CA LEU A 49 -3.31 -5.51 17.46
C LEU A 49 -3.15 -5.60 18.99
N GLU A 50 -3.44 -6.77 19.58
CA GLU A 50 -3.25 -6.99 21.01
C GLU A 50 -1.79 -6.78 21.43
N PHE A 51 -0.83 -7.32 20.67
CA PHE A 51 0.59 -7.17 20.95
C PHE A 51 1.03 -5.70 20.89
N ALA A 52 0.60 -4.98 19.87
CA ALA A 52 0.89 -3.56 19.72
C ALA A 52 0.30 -2.72 20.87
N GLU A 53 -0.95 -3.00 21.26
CA GLU A 53 -1.60 -2.28 22.38
C GLU A 53 -1.00 -2.60 23.75
N ARG A 54 -0.58 -3.85 24.01
CA ARG A 54 0.10 -4.21 25.27
C ARG A 54 1.51 -3.63 25.34
N SER A 55 2.29 -3.82 24.30
CA SER A 55 3.65 -3.31 24.24
C SER A 55 3.72 -1.80 23.99
N GLN A 56 2.63 -1.17 23.52
CA GLN A 56 2.57 0.21 23.06
C GLN A 56 3.64 0.52 22.00
N ILE A 57 3.90 -0.43 21.10
CA ILE A 57 4.88 -0.29 20.04
C ILE A 57 4.17 0.09 18.75
N PRO A 58 4.62 1.15 18.03
CA PRO A 58 4.04 1.53 16.75
C PRO A 58 4.30 0.47 15.68
N VAL A 59 3.36 0.32 14.74
CA VAL A 59 3.35 -0.70 13.71
C VAL A 59 3.45 -0.07 12.32
N ALA A 60 4.49 -0.43 11.58
CA ALA A 60 4.61 -0.18 10.15
C ALA A 60 4.31 -1.46 9.37
N THR A 61 3.51 -1.38 8.32
CA THR A 61 3.16 -2.55 7.50
C THR A 61 3.90 -2.53 6.17
N THR A 62 4.12 -3.68 5.56
CA THR A 62 4.47 -3.74 4.13
C THR A 62 3.23 -3.45 3.27
N LEU A 63 3.41 -3.23 1.96
CA LEU A 63 2.29 -3.16 1.01
C LEU A 63 1.36 -4.38 1.14
N MET A 64 1.92 -5.59 1.24
CA MET A 64 1.14 -6.83 1.43
C MET A 64 0.61 -7.02 2.86
N GLY A 65 1.07 -6.21 3.81
CA GLY A 65 0.59 -6.19 5.19
C GLY A 65 -0.48 -5.13 5.46
N ILE A 66 -0.86 -4.33 4.47
CA ILE A 66 -1.92 -3.31 4.62
C ILE A 66 -3.22 -3.98 5.11
N GLY A 67 -3.82 -3.41 6.16
CA GLY A 67 -5.00 -3.94 6.84
C GLY A 67 -4.69 -4.98 7.93
N ALA A 68 -3.45 -5.45 8.09
CA ALA A 68 -3.05 -6.29 9.22
C ALA A 68 -3.17 -5.54 10.55
N MET A 69 -2.90 -4.24 10.54
CA MET A 69 -3.14 -3.26 11.61
C MET A 69 -4.10 -2.23 11.06
N PRO A 70 -5.18 -1.85 11.79
CA PRO A 70 -6.07 -0.77 11.32
C PRO A 70 -5.28 0.52 11.08
N GLU A 71 -5.37 1.09 9.88
CA GLU A 71 -4.59 2.28 9.52
C GLU A 71 -5.06 3.54 10.25
N THR A 72 -6.29 3.54 10.78
CA THR A 72 -6.83 4.61 11.63
C THR A 72 -6.41 4.50 13.10
N HIS A 73 -5.78 3.40 13.51
CA HIS A 73 -5.33 3.20 14.88
C HIS A 73 -4.14 4.13 15.22
N PRO A 74 -4.08 4.75 16.42
CA PRO A 74 -2.99 5.67 16.79
C PRO A 74 -1.58 5.07 16.71
N LEU A 75 -1.43 3.76 16.97
CA LEU A 75 -0.16 3.04 16.81
C LEU A 75 0.21 2.74 15.35
N SER A 76 -0.68 2.95 14.40
CA SER A 76 -0.38 2.70 13.00
C SER A 76 0.56 3.76 12.43
N LEU A 77 1.62 3.28 11.78
CA LEU A 77 2.50 4.07 10.95
C LEU A 77 2.13 3.94 9.47
N ARG A 78 1.02 3.26 9.16
CA ARG A 78 0.67 2.90 7.79
C ARG A 78 1.77 2.05 7.15
N TRP A 79 1.95 2.10 5.84
CA TRP A 79 2.91 1.24 5.16
C TRP A 79 4.23 1.96 4.84
N LEU A 80 5.32 1.20 4.82
CA LEU A 80 6.69 1.65 4.55
C LEU A 80 7.19 1.11 3.21
N GLY A 81 8.33 1.61 2.79
CA GLY A 81 9.03 1.19 1.58
C GLY A 81 9.10 2.30 0.55
N MET A 82 9.37 1.94 -0.71
CA MET A 82 9.68 2.85 -1.82
C MET A 82 8.66 4.01 -1.95
N HIS A 83 7.38 3.71 -1.87
CA HIS A 83 6.28 4.70 -1.96
C HIS A 83 5.49 4.81 -0.64
N GLY A 84 6.04 4.25 0.44
CA GLY A 84 5.41 4.28 1.75
C GLY A 84 5.54 5.62 2.44
N ALA A 85 4.89 5.74 3.59
CA ALA A 85 4.92 6.96 4.39
C ALA A 85 6.35 7.28 4.87
N VAL A 86 6.76 8.54 4.74
CA VAL A 86 8.09 8.99 5.20
C VAL A 86 8.28 8.70 6.68
N PHE A 87 7.27 8.99 7.50
CA PHE A 87 7.33 8.73 8.93
C PHE A 87 7.42 7.24 9.28
N ALA A 88 6.86 6.34 8.46
CA ALA A 88 7.01 4.90 8.64
C ALA A 88 8.44 4.45 8.31
N ASN A 89 8.98 4.93 7.18
CA ASN A 89 10.37 4.67 6.79
C ASN A 89 11.36 5.19 7.84
N ASN A 90 11.18 6.42 8.31
CA ASN A 90 12.01 7.01 9.34
C ASN A 90 11.94 6.21 10.65
N ALA A 91 10.73 5.88 11.11
CA ALA A 91 10.54 5.16 12.35
C ALA A 91 11.24 3.80 12.34
N VAL A 92 11.10 3.03 11.26
CA VAL A 92 11.73 1.71 11.15
C VAL A 92 13.26 1.82 11.07
N ASN A 93 13.79 2.81 10.33
CA ASN A 93 15.24 2.95 10.16
C ASN A 93 15.96 3.58 11.37
N GLU A 94 15.26 4.38 12.17
CA GLU A 94 15.80 5.01 13.39
C GLU A 94 15.49 4.22 14.68
N ALA A 95 14.80 3.08 14.55
CA ALA A 95 14.47 2.21 15.66
C ALA A 95 15.73 1.59 16.30
N ASP A 96 15.73 1.39 17.61
CA ASP A 96 16.73 0.58 18.32
C ASP A 96 16.34 -0.91 18.35
N LEU A 97 15.02 -1.21 18.26
CA LEU A 97 14.47 -2.56 18.17
C LEU A 97 13.45 -2.63 17.03
N VAL A 98 13.68 -3.52 16.07
CA VAL A 98 12.71 -3.86 15.00
C VAL A 98 12.23 -5.29 15.19
N ILE A 99 10.92 -5.46 15.36
CA ILE A 99 10.27 -6.77 15.45
C ILE A 99 9.58 -7.06 14.12
N ALA A 100 10.26 -7.79 13.24
CA ALA A 100 9.76 -8.16 11.91
C ALA A 100 8.90 -9.42 12.01
N LEU A 101 7.65 -9.34 11.60
CA LEU A 101 6.62 -10.37 11.70
C LEU A 101 6.08 -10.73 10.32
N GLY A 102 6.42 -11.92 9.80
CA GLY A 102 5.97 -12.38 8.50
C GLY A 102 6.32 -11.44 7.35
N ALA A 103 7.55 -10.89 7.36
CA ALA A 103 8.07 -9.94 6.41
C ALA A 103 9.43 -10.40 5.88
N ARG A 104 9.67 -10.27 4.57
CA ARG A 104 10.83 -10.86 3.89
C ARG A 104 11.97 -9.88 3.58
N PHE A 105 11.93 -8.66 4.08
CA PHE A 105 12.94 -7.62 3.79
C PHE A 105 13.19 -7.44 2.29
N ASP A 106 12.11 -7.23 1.57
CA ASP A 106 12.07 -7.02 0.13
C ASP A 106 12.80 -5.73 -0.27
N ASP A 107 13.40 -5.70 -1.45
CA ASP A 107 14.15 -4.54 -1.94
C ASP A 107 13.26 -3.29 -2.14
N ARG A 108 11.96 -3.48 -2.38
CA ARG A 108 10.98 -2.38 -2.45
C ARG A 108 10.70 -1.76 -1.09
N VAL A 109 11.11 -2.42 0.00
CA VAL A 109 11.01 -1.91 1.37
C VAL A 109 12.36 -1.40 1.87
N THR A 110 13.41 -2.19 1.69
CA THR A 110 14.72 -1.90 2.27
C THR A 110 15.50 -0.82 1.52
N GLY A 111 15.25 -0.65 0.21
CA GLY A 111 16.17 0.09 -0.62
C GLY A 111 17.57 -0.51 -0.54
N ALA A 112 18.55 0.28 -0.12
CA ALA A 112 19.92 -0.20 0.16
C ALA A 112 19.94 -1.02 1.46
N VAL A 113 20.02 -2.34 1.35
CA VAL A 113 19.91 -3.30 2.49
C VAL A 113 20.91 -3.01 3.61
N ASN A 114 22.13 -2.59 3.29
CA ASN A 114 23.17 -2.25 4.26
C ASN A 114 22.86 -0.96 5.04
N MET A 115 22.01 -0.09 4.48
CA MET A 115 21.59 1.17 5.09
C MET A 115 20.20 1.07 5.78
N PHE A 116 19.54 -0.07 5.65
CA PHE A 116 18.24 -0.32 6.28
C PHE A 116 18.42 -0.78 7.71
N CYS A 117 17.89 -0.06 8.69
CA CYS A 117 17.99 -0.34 10.13
C CYS A 117 19.42 -0.67 10.57
N PRO A 118 20.43 0.21 10.32
CA PRO A 118 21.83 -0.14 10.54
C PRO A 118 22.17 -0.31 12.02
N GLU A 119 21.51 0.42 12.90
CA GLU A 119 21.76 0.43 14.35
C GLU A 119 20.75 -0.39 15.16
N SER A 120 19.79 -1.04 14.48
CA SER A 120 18.71 -1.74 15.16
C SER A 120 19.08 -3.16 15.56
N THR A 121 18.66 -3.58 16.74
CA THR A 121 18.48 -5.01 17.04
C THR A 121 17.25 -5.51 16.31
N ILE A 122 17.42 -6.51 15.44
CA ILE A 122 16.32 -7.03 14.61
C ILE A 122 15.94 -8.42 15.10
N VAL A 123 14.66 -8.57 15.45
CA VAL A 123 13.96 -9.86 15.66
C VAL A 123 13.22 -10.17 14.39
N HIS A 124 13.36 -11.39 13.86
CA HIS A 124 12.63 -11.83 12.67
C HIS A 124 11.88 -13.13 12.94
N ILE A 125 10.57 -13.06 12.95
CA ILE A 125 9.67 -14.20 13.12
C ILE A 125 9.00 -14.50 11.79
N ASP A 126 9.31 -15.64 11.21
CA ASP A 126 8.73 -16.08 9.95
C ASP A 126 8.56 -17.60 9.94
N ILE A 127 7.53 -18.09 9.23
CA ILE A 127 7.29 -19.52 9.06
C ILE A 127 8.27 -20.12 8.05
N ASP A 128 8.70 -19.33 7.06
CA ASP A 128 9.62 -19.78 6.03
C ASP A 128 11.07 -19.60 6.47
N ALA A 129 11.72 -20.71 6.78
CA ALA A 129 13.14 -20.73 7.15
C ALA A 129 14.06 -20.13 6.06
N SER A 130 13.64 -20.17 4.79
CA SER A 130 14.43 -19.64 3.66
C SER A 130 14.44 -18.10 3.61
N GLU A 131 13.47 -17.44 4.19
CA GLU A 131 13.43 -15.97 4.28
C GLU A 131 14.27 -15.43 5.43
N ILE A 132 14.50 -16.25 6.48
CA ILE A 132 15.29 -15.83 7.64
C ILE A 132 16.77 -15.69 7.26
N ASN A 133 17.36 -14.51 7.54
CA ASN A 133 18.75 -14.18 7.21
C ASN A 133 19.09 -14.16 5.70
N LYS A 134 18.10 -14.18 4.82
CA LYS A 134 18.30 -14.15 3.36
C LYS A 134 18.77 -12.76 2.90
N ASN A 135 17.93 -11.76 3.03
CA ASN A 135 18.21 -10.38 2.58
C ASN A 135 18.90 -9.54 3.66
N LYS A 136 18.46 -9.65 4.90
CA LYS A 136 19.00 -8.93 6.05
C LYS A 136 19.41 -9.92 7.16
N LYS A 137 20.64 -9.80 7.67
CA LYS A 137 21.06 -10.54 8.86
C LYS A 137 20.39 -9.96 10.08
N VAL A 138 19.87 -10.84 10.95
CA VAL A 138 19.09 -10.46 12.12
C VAL A 138 19.71 -11.07 13.39
N ALA A 139 19.54 -10.37 14.52
CA ALA A 139 20.07 -10.82 15.80
C ALA A 139 19.29 -12.00 16.37
N TYR A 140 17.96 -12.00 16.21
CA TYR A 140 17.05 -13.03 16.73
C TYR A 140 16.23 -13.66 15.61
N PRO A 141 16.77 -14.71 14.94
CA PRO A 141 16.04 -15.47 13.94
C PRO A 141 15.13 -16.49 14.60
N ILE A 142 13.81 -16.39 14.40
CA ILE A 142 12.81 -17.30 15.01
C ILE A 142 11.92 -17.87 13.92
N ARG A 143 12.00 -19.18 13.71
CA ARG A 143 11.09 -19.88 12.81
C ARG A 143 9.84 -20.28 13.58
N ALA A 144 8.71 -19.62 13.30
CA ALA A 144 7.42 -19.90 13.90
C ALA A 144 6.27 -19.39 13.04
N ASN A 145 5.08 -19.94 13.20
CA ASN A 145 3.86 -19.28 12.76
C ASN A 145 3.69 -17.99 13.57
N VAL A 146 3.52 -16.84 12.90
CA VAL A 146 3.43 -15.53 13.58
C VAL A 146 2.24 -15.42 14.52
N LYS A 147 1.13 -16.11 14.24
CA LYS A 147 -0.03 -16.15 15.15
C LYS A 147 0.31 -16.79 16.47
N ASP A 148 0.89 -17.98 16.42
CA ASP A 148 1.26 -18.74 17.62
C ASP A 148 2.34 -17.99 18.41
N ALA A 149 3.32 -17.40 17.71
CA ALA A 149 4.35 -16.58 18.35
C ALA A 149 3.76 -15.36 19.07
N LEU A 150 2.84 -14.64 18.43
CA LEU A 150 2.16 -13.50 19.03
C LEU A 150 1.29 -13.90 20.23
N GLN A 151 0.65 -15.07 20.23
CA GLN A 151 -0.10 -15.58 21.38
C GLN A 151 0.80 -15.82 22.58
N VAL A 152 1.99 -16.41 22.38
CA VAL A 152 2.99 -16.60 23.45
C VAL A 152 3.45 -15.23 23.98
N LEU A 153 3.83 -14.31 23.11
CA LEU A 153 4.28 -12.97 23.51
C LEU A 153 3.19 -12.20 24.27
N ASN A 154 1.96 -12.21 23.78
CA ASN A 154 0.82 -11.58 24.43
C ASN A 154 0.56 -12.15 25.84
N SER A 155 0.65 -13.47 25.98
CA SER A 155 0.50 -14.15 27.27
C SER A 155 1.61 -13.75 28.25
N ALA A 156 2.86 -13.70 27.78
CA ALA A 156 4.01 -13.30 28.60
C ALA A 156 3.90 -11.83 29.07
N LEU A 157 3.50 -10.91 28.17
CA LEU A 157 3.26 -9.51 28.53
C LEU A 157 2.10 -9.36 29.51
N ALA A 158 1.00 -10.09 29.29
CA ALA A 158 -0.12 -10.10 30.22
C ALA A 158 0.25 -10.59 31.62
N ALA A 159 1.06 -11.67 31.72
CA ALA A 159 1.57 -12.19 32.99
C ALA A 159 2.44 -11.18 33.75
N LYS A 160 3.10 -10.25 33.01
CA LYS A 160 3.83 -9.12 33.60
C LYS A 160 2.95 -7.91 33.95
N GLY A 161 1.64 -7.99 33.74
CA GLY A 161 0.68 -6.91 34.03
C GLY A 161 0.63 -5.82 32.96
N TRP A 162 1.11 -6.08 31.73
CA TRP A 162 1.01 -5.12 30.64
C TRP A 162 -0.40 -5.13 30.06
N GLU A 163 -1.18 -4.12 30.44
CA GLU A 163 -2.54 -3.98 29.96
C GLU A 163 -2.60 -3.44 28.53
N ARG A 164 -3.64 -3.84 27.81
CA ARG A 164 -3.93 -3.29 26.49
C ARG A 164 -4.33 -1.80 26.59
N ARG A 165 -3.77 -0.98 25.69
CA ARG A 165 -4.11 0.44 25.56
C ARG A 165 -4.28 0.81 24.09
N SER A 166 -5.47 1.29 23.75
CA SER A 166 -5.76 1.80 22.40
C SER A 166 -5.42 3.31 22.26
N SER A 167 -5.12 3.98 23.37
CA SER A 167 -4.75 5.40 23.42
C SER A 167 -4.03 5.73 24.73
N GLY A 168 -3.50 6.95 24.86
CA GLY A 168 -2.84 7.40 26.08
C GLY A 168 -1.57 6.58 26.39
N PHE A 169 -0.73 6.38 25.39
CA PHE A 169 0.51 5.59 25.51
C PHE A 169 1.50 6.26 26.45
N THR A 170 2.05 5.47 27.36
CA THR A 170 2.97 5.96 28.43
C THR A 170 4.37 5.38 28.30
N ARG A 171 4.52 4.32 27.49
CA ARG A 171 5.84 3.77 27.17
C ARG A 171 6.46 4.60 26.04
N THR A 172 7.74 4.88 26.12
CA THR A 172 8.51 5.62 25.10
C THR A 172 7.86 6.92 24.60
N PRO A 173 7.42 7.84 25.48
CA PRO A 173 6.70 9.05 25.07
C PRO A 173 7.53 9.98 24.19
N GLU A 174 8.86 10.02 24.37
CA GLU A 174 9.80 10.78 23.54
C GLU A 174 9.78 10.24 22.10
N TRP A 175 9.75 8.92 21.94
CA TRP A 175 9.69 8.29 20.62
C TRP A 175 8.38 8.63 19.88
N PHE A 176 7.26 8.58 20.58
CA PHE A 176 5.98 9.04 20.01
C PHE A 176 6.02 10.51 19.61
N GLY A 177 6.65 11.36 20.41
CA GLY A 177 6.85 12.77 20.09
C GLY A 177 7.62 12.98 18.78
N VAL A 178 8.67 12.21 18.56
CA VAL A 178 9.46 12.23 17.30
C VAL A 178 8.62 11.77 16.12
N ILE A 179 7.94 10.64 16.25
CA ILE A 179 7.06 10.10 15.19
C ILE A 179 5.94 11.08 14.83
N ASP A 180 5.29 11.70 15.82
CA ASP A 180 4.24 12.69 15.59
C ASP A 180 4.78 13.96 14.91
N GLY A 181 6.04 14.33 15.20
CA GLY A 181 6.75 15.37 14.47
C GLY A 181 6.85 15.02 12.99
N TRP A 182 7.29 13.82 12.64
CA TRP A 182 7.39 13.37 11.25
C TRP A 182 6.02 13.25 10.57
N LYS A 183 4.99 12.74 11.27
CA LYS A 183 3.62 12.67 10.73
C LYS A 183 3.09 14.06 10.35
N LYS A 184 3.40 15.09 11.13
CA LYS A 184 3.00 16.48 10.84
C LYS A 184 3.81 17.10 9.71
N GLN A 185 5.11 16.77 9.63
CA GLN A 185 6.02 17.34 8.64
C GLN A 185 5.88 16.71 7.27
N TYR A 186 5.56 15.41 7.20
CA TYR A 186 5.55 14.61 5.98
C TYR A 186 4.25 13.81 5.81
N PRO A 187 3.07 14.46 5.84
CA PRO A 187 1.84 13.75 5.52
C PRO A 187 1.83 13.34 4.05
N PHE A 188 1.06 12.32 3.69
CA PHE A 188 0.70 12.14 2.29
C PHE A 188 -0.08 13.36 1.82
N SER A 189 0.36 13.98 0.75
CA SER A 189 -0.22 15.20 0.19
C SER A 189 -0.08 15.22 -1.33
N TYR A 190 -0.86 16.02 -1.98
CA TYR A 190 -0.80 16.27 -3.41
C TYR A 190 -1.20 17.72 -3.72
N GLU A 191 -0.84 18.17 -4.91
CA GLU A 191 -1.19 19.49 -5.38
C GLU A 191 -2.57 19.45 -6.07
N ASP A 192 -3.45 20.35 -5.68
CA ASP A 192 -4.72 20.58 -6.38
C ASP A 192 -4.48 21.59 -7.50
N ARG A 193 -4.47 21.09 -8.75
CA ARG A 193 -4.28 21.88 -9.95
C ARG A 193 -5.61 22.21 -10.60
N LYS A 194 -5.94 23.49 -10.71
CA LYS A 194 -7.18 23.95 -11.33
C LYS A 194 -7.37 23.36 -12.73
N GLY A 195 -8.53 22.77 -12.98
CA GLY A 195 -8.89 22.18 -14.27
C GLY A 195 -8.42 20.73 -14.47
N TYR A 196 -7.79 20.12 -13.47
CA TYR A 196 -7.35 18.71 -13.50
C TYR A 196 -7.99 17.92 -12.36
N ILE A 197 -8.15 16.63 -12.57
CA ILE A 197 -8.54 15.69 -11.52
C ILE A 197 -7.25 15.03 -11.02
N ALA A 198 -6.85 15.32 -9.78
CA ALA A 198 -5.73 14.63 -9.17
C ALA A 198 -6.12 13.15 -8.93
N PRO A 199 -5.28 12.18 -9.31
CA PRO A 199 -5.58 10.75 -9.08
C PRO A 199 -5.79 10.45 -7.58
N GLN A 200 -5.10 11.16 -6.70
CA GLN A 200 -5.27 11.07 -5.25
C GLN A 200 -6.67 11.51 -4.79
N ALA A 201 -7.20 12.59 -5.38
CA ALA A 201 -8.55 13.08 -5.06
C ALA A 201 -9.63 12.06 -5.43
N VAL A 202 -9.44 11.28 -6.49
CA VAL A 202 -10.35 10.19 -6.87
C VAL A 202 -10.40 9.12 -5.77
N ILE A 203 -9.24 8.75 -5.23
CA ILE A 203 -9.13 7.75 -4.16
C ILE A 203 -9.73 8.27 -2.85
N GLU A 204 -9.46 9.52 -2.49
CA GLU A 204 -10.03 10.12 -1.28
C GLU A 204 -11.55 10.25 -1.36
N GLU A 205 -12.08 10.63 -2.51
CA GLU A 205 -13.52 10.70 -2.71
C GLU A 205 -14.17 9.31 -2.67
N LEU A 206 -13.54 8.28 -3.26
CA LEU A 206 -13.99 6.90 -3.14
C LEU A 206 -13.98 6.46 -1.66
N TYR A 207 -12.91 6.72 -0.91
CA TYR A 207 -12.84 6.40 0.51
C TYR A 207 -13.95 7.11 1.30
N ARG A 208 -14.14 8.40 1.07
CA ARG A 208 -15.18 9.21 1.73
C ARG A 208 -16.58 8.62 1.56
N GLN A 209 -16.91 8.07 0.39
CA GLN A 209 -18.24 7.51 0.09
C GLN A 209 -18.38 6.04 0.49
N THR A 210 -17.29 5.34 0.83
CA THR A 210 -17.31 3.88 1.03
C THR A 210 -16.72 3.40 2.35
N ALA A 211 -16.13 4.27 3.16
CA ALA A 211 -15.48 3.87 4.42
C ALA A 211 -16.40 3.10 5.37
N ASP A 212 -17.67 3.47 5.41
CA ASP A 212 -18.73 2.82 6.23
C ASP A 212 -19.24 1.50 5.62
N LYS A 213 -18.96 1.24 4.34
CA LYS A 213 -19.43 0.05 3.60
C LYS A 213 -18.45 -1.12 3.66
N ASP A 214 -17.27 -0.92 4.26
CA ASP A 214 -16.22 -1.94 4.38
C ASP A 214 -15.93 -2.66 3.02
N PRO A 215 -15.60 -1.91 1.96
CA PRO A 215 -15.46 -2.47 0.62
C PRO A 215 -14.22 -3.36 0.49
N ILE A 216 -14.22 -4.23 -0.53
CA ILE A 216 -13.00 -4.87 -1.01
C ILE A 216 -12.47 -4.05 -2.18
N ILE A 217 -11.25 -3.55 -2.03
CA ILE A 217 -10.53 -2.82 -3.07
C ILE A 217 -9.59 -3.79 -3.77
N CYS A 218 -9.77 -3.96 -5.07
CA CYS A 218 -8.82 -4.65 -5.94
C CYS A 218 -8.03 -3.61 -6.72
N THR A 219 -6.78 -3.89 -7.06
CA THR A 219 -6.01 -2.96 -7.89
C THR A 219 -5.29 -3.67 -9.02
N GLY A 220 -5.24 -3.04 -10.19
CA GLY A 220 -4.21 -3.31 -11.17
C GLY A 220 -2.82 -2.92 -10.64
N VAL A 221 -1.82 -2.90 -11.53
CA VAL A 221 -0.45 -2.56 -11.13
C VAL A 221 0.05 -1.33 -11.89
N GLY A 222 0.53 -0.36 -11.13
CA GLY A 222 1.03 0.92 -11.64
C GLY A 222 0.90 2.04 -10.58
N GLN A 223 0.88 3.29 -11.03
CA GLN A 223 0.70 4.44 -10.13
C GLN A 223 -0.62 4.38 -9.35
N HIS A 224 -1.71 3.96 -9.99
CA HIS A 224 -3.04 3.79 -9.38
C HIS A 224 -3.02 2.85 -8.17
N GLN A 225 -2.23 1.77 -8.22
CA GLN A 225 -2.02 0.85 -7.09
C GLN A 225 -1.40 1.58 -5.89
N MET A 226 -0.40 2.40 -6.13
CA MET A 226 0.28 3.16 -5.09
C MET A 226 -0.60 4.28 -4.53
N PHE A 227 -1.33 5.00 -5.39
CA PHE A 227 -2.30 6.01 -4.95
C PHE A 227 -3.39 5.38 -4.08
N ALA A 228 -3.91 4.19 -4.46
CA ALA A 228 -4.85 3.46 -3.62
C ALA A 228 -4.27 3.13 -2.25
N ALA A 229 -3.02 2.63 -2.18
CA ALA A 229 -2.35 2.31 -0.94
C ALA A 229 -2.03 3.55 -0.08
N GLN A 230 -1.81 4.73 -0.70
CA GLN A 230 -1.50 5.97 0.01
C GLN A 230 -2.75 6.72 0.50
N PHE A 231 -3.84 6.74 -0.25
CA PHE A 231 -4.98 7.62 0.01
C PHE A 231 -6.26 6.90 0.41
N PHE A 232 -6.39 5.59 0.19
CA PHE A 232 -7.41 4.77 0.81
C PHE A 232 -6.92 4.25 2.17
N LYS A 233 -7.78 4.18 3.19
CA LYS A 233 -7.41 3.65 4.51
C LYS A 233 -8.05 2.28 4.72
N PHE A 234 -7.23 1.32 5.14
CA PHE A 234 -7.64 -0.06 5.34
C PHE A 234 -7.57 -0.43 6.82
N ASP A 235 -8.73 -0.62 7.45
CA ASP A 235 -8.82 -0.94 8.87
C ASP A 235 -9.02 -2.43 9.15
N LYS A 236 -9.13 -3.25 8.11
CA LYS A 236 -9.35 -4.69 8.23
C LYS A 236 -8.48 -5.47 7.25
N PRO A 237 -8.04 -6.69 7.64
CA PRO A 237 -7.32 -7.57 6.73
C PRO A 237 -8.20 -8.01 5.56
N ARG A 238 -7.55 -8.39 4.46
CA ARG A 238 -8.20 -8.89 3.22
C ARG A 238 -9.18 -7.89 2.59
N ARG A 239 -8.96 -6.58 2.80
CA ARG A 239 -9.71 -5.51 2.12
C ARG A 239 -8.96 -4.90 0.95
N LEU A 240 -7.68 -5.22 0.81
CA LEU A 240 -6.87 -4.90 -0.35
C LEU A 240 -6.44 -6.19 -1.05
N ALA A 241 -6.87 -6.39 -2.30
CA ALA A 241 -6.41 -7.45 -3.18
C ALA A 241 -5.55 -6.86 -4.30
N THR A 242 -4.25 -7.12 -4.25
CA THR A 242 -3.27 -6.50 -5.15
C THR A 242 -2.11 -7.45 -5.47
N SER A 243 -1.52 -7.33 -6.65
CA SER A 243 -0.29 -8.04 -7.02
C SER A 243 0.93 -7.25 -6.54
N GLY A 244 1.23 -7.32 -5.22
CA GLY A 244 2.36 -6.59 -4.64
C GLY A 244 3.68 -7.37 -4.60
N GLY A 245 3.67 -8.66 -4.93
CA GLY A 245 4.86 -9.50 -5.05
C GLY A 245 5.46 -9.46 -6.45
N LEU A 246 4.75 -9.97 -7.44
CA LEU A 246 5.19 -10.00 -8.85
C LEU A 246 4.88 -8.71 -9.61
N GLY A 247 3.89 -7.93 -9.17
CA GLY A 247 3.51 -6.69 -9.85
C GLY A 247 2.88 -6.92 -11.23
N THR A 248 1.91 -7.84 -11.31
CA THR A 248 1.29 -8.25 -12.56
C THR A 248 0.22 -7.25 -12.98
N MET A 249 0.45 -6.48 -14.04
CA MET A 249 -0.57 -5.63 -14.66
C MET A 249 -1.75 -6.49 -15.15
N GLY A 250 -2.96 -5.96 -15.05
CA GLY A 250 -4.19 -6.68 -15.40
C GLY A 250 -4.75 -7.57 -14.29
N TYR A 251 -4.11 -7.64 -13.12
CA TYR A 251 -4.59 -8.43 -11.97
C TYR A 251 -5.92 -7.93 -11.41
N GLY A 252 -6.15 -6.62 -11.40
CA GLY A 252 -7.25 -5.98 -10.66
C GLY A 252 -8.63 -6.44 -11.12
N LEU A 253 -8.91 -6.43 -12.42
CA LEU A 253 -10.21 -6.79 -12.97
C LEU A 253 -10.60 -8.24 -12.66
N PRO A 254 -9.80 -9.28 -12.98
CA PRO A 254 -10.14 -10.66 -12.63
C PRO A 254 -10.17 -10.91 -11.11
N ALA A 255 -9.32 -10.24 -10.33
CA ALA A 255 -9.37 -10.35 -8.88
C ALA A 255 -10.68 -9.81 -8.29
N SER A 256 -11.22 -8.73 -8.87
CA SER A 256 -12.51 -8.16 -8.45
C SER A 256 -13.69 -9.10 -8.79
N MET A 257 -13.61 -9.81 -9.90
CA MET A 257 -14.60 -10.87 -10.22
C MET A 257 -14.60 -11.96 -9.15
N GLY A 258 -13.40 -12.47 -8.79
CA GLY A 258 -13.25 -13.46 -7.72
C GLY A 258 -13.77 -12.95 -6.38
N ALA A 259 -13.51 -11.68 -6.05
CA ALA A 259 -14.01 -11.06 -4.83
C ALA A 259 -15.54 -10.94 -4.80
N CYS A 260 -16.19 -10.58 -5.93
CA CYS A 260 -17.64 -10.56 -6.04
C CYS A 260 -18.26 -11.96 -5.85
N LEU A 261 -17.63 -12.99 -6.39
CA LEU A 261 -18.09 -14.38 -6.22
C LEU A 261 -17.93 -14.88 -4.77
N ALA A 262 -16.82 -14.52 -4.13
CA ALA A 262 -16.53 -14.93 -2.75
C ALA A 262 -17.38 -14.17 -1.72
N TYR A 263 -17.76 -12.93 -2.02
CA TYR A 263 -18.49 -12.03 -1.14
C TYR A 263 -19.59 -11.28 -1.89
N PRO A 264 -20.68 -11.97 -2.30
CA PRO A 264 -21.72 -11.42 -3.19
C PRO A 264 -22.47 -10.20 -2.62
N ASP A 265 -22.54 -10.07 -1.30
CA ASP A 265 -23.21 -8.96 -0.62
C ASP A 265 -22.29 -7.77 -0.31
N ARG A 266 -21.04 -7.83 -0.77
CA ARG A 266 -20.05 -6.80 -0.46
C ARG A 266 -19.72 -5.91 -1.66
N LEU A 267 -19.59 -4.63 -1.42
CA LEU A 267 -19.06 -3.71 -2.43
C LEU A 267 -17.62 -4.09 -2.81
N VAL A 268 -17.41 -4.36 -4.09
CA VAL A 268 -16.09 -4.63 -4.65
C VAL A 268 -15.76 -3.55 -5.67
N VAL A 269 -14.61 -2.89 -5.50
CA VAL A 269 -14.15 -1.84 -6.40
C VAL A 269 -12.75 -2.18 -6.93
N ASN A 270 -12.61 -2.27 -8.24
CA ASN A 270 -11.32 -2.32 -8.92
C ASN A 270 -10.82 -0.90 -9.17
N ILE A 271 -9.61 -0.59 -8.75
CA ILE A 271 -8.89 0.64 -9.10
C ILE A 271 -7.80 0.25 -10.09
N ASP A 272 -7.90 0.71 -11.32
CA ASP A 272 -6.98 0.34 -12.38
C ASP A 272 -6.39 1.57 -13.09
N GLY A 273 -5.34 1.37 -13.85
CA GLY A 273 -4.84 2.33 -14.82
C GLY A 273 -5.24 1.88 -16.23
N ASP A 274 -5.23 2.80 -17.17
CA ASP A 274 -5.54 2.54 -18.56
C ASP A 274 -4.69 1.40 -19.15
N GLY A 275 -3.38 1.43 -18.97
CA GLY A 275 -2.50 0.37 -19.47
C GLY A 275 -2.70 -0.98 -18.79
N SER A 276 -2.97 -0.99 -17.49
CA SER A 276 -3.22 -2.23 -16.73
C SER A 276 -4.57 -2.84 -17.09
N MET A 277 -5.61 -2.01 -17.22
CA MET A 277 -6.96 -2.46 -17.63
C MET A 277 -6.97 -3.14 -18.99
N LEU A 278 -6.13 -2.66 -19.94
CA LEU A 278 -6.02 -3.26 -21.28
C LEU A 278 -5.49 -4.70 -21.26
N MET A 279 -4.74 -5.08 -20.24
CA MET A 279 -4.11 -6.42 -20.18
C MET A 279 -5.12 -7.56 -20.07
N ASN A 280 -6.27 -7.31 -19.43
CA ASN A 280 -7.33 -8.30 -19.22
C ASN A 280 -8.73 -7.73 -19.50
N ILE A 281 -8.84 -6.77 -20.42
CA ILE A 281 -10.10 -6.08 -20.73
C ILE A 281 -11.18 -7.02 -21.25
N GLN A 282 -10.82 -8.18 -21.85
CA GLN A 282 -11.73 -9.22 -22.32
C GLN A 282 -12.58 -9.81 -21.18
N GLU A 283 -12.15 -9.69 -19.92
CA GLU A 283 -12.92 -10.17 -18.76
C GLU A 283 -14.22 -9.38 -18.54
N LEU A 284 -14.39 -8.24 -19.21
CA LEU A 284 -15.68 -7.55 -19.26
C LEU A 284 -16.78 -8.46 -19.86
N ALA A 285 -16.42 -9.38 -20.76
CA ALA A 285 -17.35 -10.38 -21.29
C ALA A 285 -17.84 -11.33 -20.18
N THR A 286 -16.93 -11.85 -19.36
CA THR A 286 -17.26 -12.72 -18.21
C THR A 286 -18.11 -11.96 -17.19
N ILE A 287 -17.73 -10.72 -16.86
CA ILE A 287 -18.49 -9.84 -15.95
C ILE A 287 -19.93 -9.67 -16.43
N HIS A 288 -20.12 -9.42 -17.73
CA HIS A 288 -21.45 -9.26 -18.33
C HIS A 288 -22.27 -10.55 -18.28
N VAL A 289 -21.69 -11.69 -18.71
CA VAL A 289 -22.39 -12.98 -18.78
C VAL A 289 -22.79 -13.48 -17.39
N GLU A 290 -21.86 -13.38 -16.42
CA GLU A 290 -22.08 -13.83 -15.04
C GLU A 290 -22.80 -12.78 -14.18
N ARG A 291 -23.11 -11.59 -14.73
CA ARG A 291 -23.79 -10.47 -14.04
C ARG A 291 -23.10 -10.07 -12.75
N LEU A 292 -21.77 -10.03 -12.75
CA LEU A 292 -20.99 -9.66 -11.58
C LEU A 292 -21.07 -8.14 -11.35
N PRO A 293 -21.44 -7.67 -10.15
CA PRO A 293 -21.62 -6.22 -9.89
C PRO A 293 -20.29 -5.48 -9.63
N VAL A 294 -19.26 -5.81 -10.37
CA VAL A 294 -17.93 -5.19 -10.27
C VAL A 294 -18.02 -3.69 -10.52
N LYS A 295 -17.45 -2.88 -9.61
CA LYS A 295 -17.22 -1.47 -9.84
C LYS A 295 -15.78 -1.28 -10.25
N CYS A 296 -15.53 -0.46 -11.25
CA CYS A 296 -14.17 -0.21 -11.74
C CYS A 296 -13.93 1.28 -11.91
N ILE A 297 -12.82 1.78 -11.39
CA ILE A 297 -12.32 3.14 -11.65
C ILE A 297 -11.02 3.00 -12.42
N ILE A 298 -10.98 3.55 -13.62
CA ILE A 298 -9.77 3.66 -14.45
C ILE A 298 -9.20 5.06 -14.24
N LEU A 299 -8.03 5.15 -13.62
CA LEU A 299 -7.23 6.38 -13.58
C LEU A 299 -6.49 6.50 -14.93
N ASN A 300 -7.15 7.16 -15.88
CA ASN A 300 -6.73 7.22 -17.27
C ASN A 300 -5.82 8.44 -17.50
N ASN A 301 -4.54 8.22 -17.56
CA ASN A 301 -3.56 9.24 -17.89
C ASN A 301 -2.99 9.08 -19.32
N GLN A 302 -3.48 8.10 -20.08
CA GLN A 302 -3.05 7.74 -21.43
C GLN A 302 -1.56 7.38 -21.53
N HIS A 303 -0.99 6.92 -20.42
CA HIS A 303 0.43 6.55 -20.34
C HIS A 303 0.65 5.31 -19.46
N LEU A 304 1.75 4.63 -19.67
CA LEU A 304 2.31 3.70 -18.69
C LEU A 304 2.94 4.53 -17.55
N GLY A 305 2.08 5.13 -16.70
CA GLY A 305 2.46 6.21 -15.79
C GLY A 305 3.60 5.89 -14.82
N MET A 306 3.71 4.64 -14.33
CA MET A 306 4.84 4.26 -13.47
C MET A 306 6.17 4.24 -14.26
N VAL A 307 6.14 3.83 -15.54
CA VAL A 307 7.33 3.87 -16.41
C VAL A 307 7.71 5.31 -16.72
N VAL A 308 6.73 6.16 -17.04
CA VAL A 308 6.94 7.62 -17.21
C VAL A 308 7.59 8.24 -15.98
N GLN A 309 7.15 7.86 -14.77
CA GLN A 309 7.75 8.35 -13.54
C GLN A 309 9.25 7.98 -13.43
N TRP A 310 9.62 6.76 -13.80
CA TRP A 310 11.03 6.34 -13.83
C TRP A 310 11.83 7.05 -14.93
N GLU A 311 11.24 7.24 -16.11
CA GLU A 311 11.84 8.02 -17.19
C GLU A 311 12.15 9.43 -16.72
N ASP A 312 11.19 10.08 -16.05
CA ASP A 312 11.34 11.45 -15.54
C ASP A 312 12.38 11.56 -14.41
N LEU A 313 12.41 10.59 -13.48
CA LEU A 313 13.26 10.67 -12.30
C LEU A 313 14.69 10.16 -12.52
N LYS A 314 14.94 9.36 -13.59
CA LYS A 314 16.23 8.67 -13.75
C LYS A 314 16.79 8.68 -15.17
N TYR A 315 15.99 8.99 -16.17
CA TYR A 315 16.37 8.88 -17.59
C TYR A 315 16.08 10.15 -18.37
N ASP A 316 16.19 11.32 -17.74
CA ASP A 316 16.07 12.66 -18.35
C ASP A 316 14.79 12.82 -19.19
N SER A 317 13.70 12.23 -18.74
CA SER A 317 12.40 12.20 -19.44
C SER A 317 12.44 11.60 -20.85
N ASN A 318 13.41 10.72 -21.13
CA ASN A 318 13.52 10.03 -22.42
C ASN A 318 12.42 8.98 -22.56
N ARG A 319 11.40 9.28 -23.38
CA ARG A 319 10.22 8.43 -23.56
C ARG A 319 10.52 7.19 -24.41
N ALA A 320 10.15 6.03 -23.92
CA ALA A 320 10.37 4.72 -24.54
C ALA A 320 9.05 3.97 -24.75
N GLN A 321 8.19 4.49 -25.66
CA GLN A 321 6.90 3.87 -26.02
C GLN A 321 5.91 3.80 -24.84
N THR A 322 5.92 4.81 -23.97
CA THR A 322 5.07 4.88 -22.76
C THR A 322 3.75 5.59 -22.96
N PHE A 323 3.55 6.23 -24.11
CA PHE A 323 2.31 6.89 -24.49
C PHE A 323 1.33 5.86 -25.09
N LEU A 324 0.12 5.77 -24.55
CA LEU A 324 -0.91 4.81 -24.98
C LEU A 324 -1.95 5.42 -25.92
N ALA A 325 -2.02 6.75 -26.03
CA ALA A 325 -2.94 7.41 -26.94
C ALA A 325 -2.41 7.42 -28.38
N ASP A 326 -3.24 7.91 -29.33
CA ASP A 326 -2.82 8.11 -30.70
C ASP A 326 -1.71 9.19 -30.76
N PRO A 327 -0.51 8.90 -31.26
CA PRO A 327 0.58 9.86 -31.34
C PRO A 327 0.30 11.03 -32.31
N HIS A 328 -0.70 10.90 -33.15
CA HIS A 328 -1.11 11.97 -34.08
C HIS A 328 -2.12 12.94 -33.44
N ASP A 329 -2.76 12.57 -32.34
CA ASP A 329 -3.60 13.43 -31.56
C ASP A 329 -2.75 14.14 -30.51
N ASN A 330 -2.38 15.39 -30.76
CA ASN A 330 -1.71 16.21 -29.76
C ASN A 330 -2.54 16.28 -28.49
N TYR A 331 -2.08 15.58 -27.45
CA TYR A 331 -2.72 15.56 -26.16
C TYR A 331 -2.61 16.92 -25.48
N ASP A 332 -3.66 17.69 -25.54
CA ASP A 332 -3.85 18.85 -24.67
C ASP A 332 -4.96 18.56 -23.68
N PRO A 333 -4.64 18.32 -22.39
CA PRO A 333 -5.65 18.01 -21.36
C PRO A 333 -6.63 19.16 -21.14
N THR A 334 -6.30 20.38 -21.60
CA THR A 334 -7.15 21.58 -21.42
C THR A 334 -8.16 21.76 -22.54
N HIS A 335 -8.01 21.07 -23.68
CA HIS A 335 -8.80 21.28 -24.89
C HIS A 335 -9.41 20.00 -25.48
N LYS A 336 -9.48 18.89 -24.74
CA LYS A 336 -10.00 17.64 -25.28
C LYS A 336 -11.51 17.65 -25.44
N THR A 337 -11.93 17.27 -26.66
CA THR A 337 -13.27 16.74 -26.86
C THR A 337 -13.27 15.25 -26.50
N GLU A 338 -14.37 14.73 -25.98
CA GLU A 338 -14.50 13.32 -25.59
C GLU A 338 -14.18 12.35 -26.73
N ASP A 339 -14.37 12.77 -27.97
CA ASP A 339 -14.24 11.96 -29.19
C ASP A 339 -12.78 11.60 -29.54
N VAL A 340 -11.78 12.37 -29.05
CA VAL A 340 -10.34 12.16 -29.33
C VAL A 340 -9.59 11.44 -28.23
N ILE A 341 -10.26 10.98 -27.16
CA ILE A 341 -9.62 10.23 -26.09
C ILE A 341 -9.53 8.75 -26.46
N TYR A 342 -8.31 8.25 -26.68
CA TYR A 342 -8.01 6.87 -27.02
C TYR A 342 -7.13 6.22 -25.93
N PRO A 343 -7.37 4.96 -25.54
CA PRO A 343 -8.50 4.10 -25.95
C PRO A 343 -9.85 4.66 -25.50
N ASN A 344 -10.88 4.44 -26.30
CA ASN A 344 -12.24 4.89 -25.96
C ASN A 344 -12.96 3.85 -25.07
N TYR A 345 -12.73 3.93 -23.76
CA TYR A 345 -13.31 2.99 -22.79
C TYR A 345 -14.83 2.98 -22.77
N PRO A 346 -15.58 4.09 -22.89
CA PRO A 346 -17.03 4.07 -23.03
C PRO A 346 -17.52 3.18 -24.18
N LEU A 347 -16.90 3.26 -25.37
CA LEU A 347 -17.26 2.43 -26.52
C LEU A 347 -16.83 0.97 -26.32
N ILE A 348 -15.67 0.71 -25.76
CA ILE A 348 -15.19 -0.65 -25.46
C ILE A 348 -16.14 -1.33 -24.47
N CYS A 349 -16.45 -0.68 -23.35
CA CYS A 349 -17.37 -1.22 -22.35
C CYS A 349 -18.78 -1.44 -22.92
N ALA A 350 -19.28 -0.51 -23.73
CA ALA A 350 -20.57 -0.67 -24.42
C ALA A 350 -20.56 -1.89 -25.34
N GLY A 351 -19.46 -2.15 -26.06
CA GLY A 351 -19.28 -3.35 -26.89
C GLY A 351 -19.38 -4.66 -26.11
N PHE A 352 -18.99 -4.66 -24.82
CA PHE A 352 -19.15 -5.79 -23.90
C PHE A 352 -20.47 -5.76 -23.11
N GLY A 353 -21.35 -4.76 -23.34
CA GLY A 353 -22.61 -4.62 -22.61
C GLY A 353 -22.42 -4.16 -21.15
N VAL A 354 -21.31 -3.51 -20.82
CA VAL A 354 -21.00 -2.96 -19.49
C VAL A 354 -21.13 -1.44 -19.53
N LYS A 355 -21.80 -0.88 -18.52
CA LYS A 355 -21.98 0.56 -18.41
C LYS A 355 -20.64 1.24 -18.09
N CYS A 356 -20.32 2.31 -18.83
CA CYS A 356 -19.15 3.14 -18.58
C CYS A 356 -19.51 4.62 -18.69
N GLU A 357 -18.96 5.40 -17.79
CA GLU A 357 -19.09 6.87 -17.77
C GLU A 357 -17.68 7.47 -17.75
N ARG A 358 -17.44 8.51 -18.58
CA ARG A 358 -16.20 9.28 -18.55
C ARG A 358 -16.35 10.51 -17.67
N VAL A 359 -15.35 10.78 -16.84
CA VAL A 359 -15.30 11.92 -15.94
C VAL A 359 -14.12 12.82 -16.34
N LEU A 360 -14.41 14.05 -16.74
CA LEU A 360 -13.41 15.01 -17.20
C LEU A 360 -13.17 16.15 -16.20
N ARG A 361 -14.12 16.43 -15.32
CA ARG A 361 -14.10 17.56 -14.39
C ARG A 361 -14.25 17.10 -12.95
N ILE A 362 -13.51 17.74 -12.06
CA ILE A 362 -13.52 17.39 -10.63
C ILE A 362 -14.91 17.54 -9.99
N GLU A 363 -15.70 18.52 -10.45
CA GLU A 363 -17.05 18.77 -9.94
C GLU A 363 -18.02 17.63 -10.24
N GLU A 364 -17.76 16.83 -11.27
CA GLU A 364 -18.58 15.68 -11.68
C GLU A 364 -18.26 14.42 -10.85
N LEU A 365 -17.04 14.33 -10.33
CA LEU A 365 -16.49 13.15 -9.70
C LEU A 365 -17.34 12.61 -8.53
N PRO A 366 -17.81 13.42 -7.56
CA PRO A 366 -18.59 12.89 -6.44
C PRO A 366 -19.89 12.22 -6.90
N ALA A 367 -20.61 12.84 -7.84
CA ALA A 367 -21.86 12.30 -8.36
C ALA A 367 -21.63 11.04 -9.21
N ALA A 368 -20.54 10.99 -9.99
CA ALA A 368 -20.17 9.82 -10.78
C ALA A 368 -19.83 8.61 -9.89
N ILE A 369 -19.04 8.80 -8.83
CA ILE A 369 -18.74 7.75 -7.86
C ILE A 369 -20.03 7.26 -7.17
N THR A 370 -20.93 8.17 -6.78
CA THR A 370 -22.23 7.79 -6.21
C THR A 370 -23.02 6.89 -7.17
N ARG A 371 -23.18 7.29 -8.45
CA ARG A 371 -23.87 6.48 -9.46
C ARG A 371 -23.23 5.11 -9.66
N MET A 372 -21.89 5.04 -9.66
CA MET A 372 -21.17 3.78 -9.76
C MET A 372 -21.48 2.86 -8.57
N ILE A 373 -21.38 3.38 -7.34
CA ILE A 373 -21.59 2.60 -6.11
C ILE A 373 -23.04 2.10 -6.02
N GLU A 374 -24.02 2.92 -6.38
CA GLU A 374 -25.45 2.61 -6.29
C GLU A 374 -25.95 1.72 -7.43
N SER A 375 -25.19 1.57 -8.51
CA SER A 375 -25.57 0.70 -9.62
C SER A 375 -25.69 -0.76 -9.15
N PRO A 376 -26.79 -1.47 -9.45
CA PRO A 376 -26.89 -2.90 -9.16
C PRO A 376 -26.02 -3.76 -10.08
N GLU A 377 -25.58 -3.21 -11.21
CA GLU A 377 -24.81 -3.90 -12.24
C GLU A 377 -23.34 -3.47 -12.24
N ALA A 378 -22.52 -4.12 -13.07
CA ALA A 378 -21.17 -3.68 -13.37
C ALA A 378 -21.15 -2.24 -13.86
N TYR A 379 -20.16 -1.47 -13.37
CA TYR A 379 -20.05 -0.06 -13.73
C TYR A 379 -18.59 0.38 -13.77
N VAL A 380 -18.20 1.01 -14.86
CA VAL A 380 -16.85 1.52 -15.05
C VAL A 380 -16.86 3.05 -15.05
N LEU A 381 -15.95 3.68 -14.31
CA LEU A 381 -15.63 5.09 -14.44
C LEU A 381 -14.28 5.23 -15.15
N ASP A 382 -14.26 5.92 -16.27
CA ASP A 382 -13.05 6.32 -17.00
C ASP A 382 -12.71 7.76 -16.59
N VAL A 383 -11.85 7.91 -15.58
CA VAL A 383 -11.51 9.21 -14.99
C VAL A 383 -10.22 9.73 -15.61
N MET A 384 -10.29 10.85 -16.31
CA MET A 384 -9.13 11.47 -16.92
C MET A 384 -8.28 12.19 -15.88
N VAL A 385 -7.02 11.76 -15.77
CA VAL A 385 -6.04 12.31 -14.82
C VAL A 385 -4.76 12.74 -15.56
N PRO A 386 -3.98 13.69 -15.02
CA PRO A 386 -2.74 14.11 -15.65
C PRO A 386 -1.65 13.03 -15.55
N HIS A 387 -0.81 12.92 -16.59
CA HIS A 387 0.27 11.93 -16.67
C HIS A 387 1.53 12.33 -15.90
N ASP A 388 1.68 13.63 -15.61
CA ASP A 388 2.85 14.20 -14.94
C ASP A 388 2.72 14.24 -13.39
N VAL A 389 1.66 13.66 -12.85
CA VAL A 389 1.50 13.44 -11.40
C VAL A 389 2.18 12.14 -11.01
N HIS A 390 3.27 12.28 -10.25
CA HIS A 390 4.05 11.14 -9.79
C HIS A 390 3.60 10.64 -8.41
N VAL A 391 3.85 9.36 -8.16
CA VAL A 391 3.65 8.75 -6.83
C VAL A 391 4.80 9.18 -5.93
N LEU A 392 4.52 10.09 -5.02
CA LEU A 392 5.46 10.59 -4.03
C LEU A 392 4.85 10.42 -2.62
N PRO A 393 5.68 10.24 -1.58
CA PRO A 393 7.15 10.17 -1.60
C PRO A 393 7.69 8.96 -2.37
N MET A 394 8.97 9.00 -2.76
CA MET A 394 9.64 7.88 -3.39
C MET A 394 11.08 7.72 -2.92
N ILE A 395 11.49 6.50 -2.59
CA ILE A 395 12.87 6.10 -2.36
C ILE A 395 13.31 5.24 -3.54
N LEU A 396 14.27 5.72 -4.33
CA LEU A 396 14.78 4.97 -5.48
C LEU A 396 15.49 3.69 -5.05
N GLY A 397 15.43 2.65 -5.87
CA GLY A 397 16.13 1.39 -5.61
C GLY A 397 17.63 1.61 -5.40
N GLY A 398 18.17 1.00 -4.35
CA GLY A 398 19.57 1.16 -3.95
C GLY A 398 19.89 2.43 -3.15
N MET A 399 18.91 3.27 -2.88
CA MET A 399 19.05 4.47 -2.04
C MET A 399 18.57 4.20 -0.61
N SER A 400 18.92 5.09 0.32
CA SER A 400 18.47 5.03 1.72
C SER A 400 17.17 5.82 1.91
N TYR A 401 16.53 5.64 3.06
CA TYR A 401 15.36 6.42 3.45
C TYR A 401 15.65 7.94 3.55
N LYS A 402 16.91 8.33 3.75
CA LYS A 402 17.33 9.73 3.78
C LYS A 402 17.34 10.39 2.40
N ASP A 403 17.36 9.58 1.34
CA ASP A 403 17.34 10.04 -0.04
C ASP A 403 15.91 10.13 -0.62
N VAL A 404 14.90 10.18 0.26
CA VAL A 404 13.50 10.24 -0.17
C VAL A 404 13.22 11.47 -1.03
N ILE A 405 12.59 11.25 -2.17
CA ILE A 405 12.11 12.27 -3.08
C ILE A 405 10.70 12.68 -2.62
N LEU A 406 10.49 13.97 -2.36
CA LEU A 406 9.23 14.51 -1.87
C LEU A 406 8.48 15.32 -2.93
N GLU A 407 9.20 16.00 -3.83
CA GLU A 407 8.64 16.91 -4.82
C GLU A 407 9.39 16.75 -6.15
N ARG A 408 8.69 16.97 -7.26
CA ARG A 408 9.30 17.11 -8.58
C ARG A 408 9.50 18.60 -8.88
N ILE A 409 10.62 18.97 -9.49
CA ILE A 409 10.80 20.33 -10.01
C ILE A 409 10.11 20.39 -11.37
N ALA A 410 9.14 21.28 -11.50
CA ALA A 410 8.48 21.51 -12.77
C ALA A 410 9.47 22.14 -13.77
N GLY A 411 9.61 21.54 -14.95
CA GLY A 411 10.28 22.13 -16.10
C GLY A 411 11.69 21.63 -16.46
N ASP A 412 12.43 20.97 -15.56
CA ASP A 412 13.76 20.44 -15.86
C ASP A 412 13.95 18.94 -15.59
N GLY A 413 12.87 18.26 -15.18
CA GLY A 413 12.93 16.82 -14.87
C GLY A 413 13.66 16.48 -13.58
N SER A 414 14.25 17.43 -12.85
CA SER A 414 14.95 17.16 -11.61
C SER A 414 13.98 16.90 -10.46
N ALA A 415 14.36 15.98 -9.57
CA ALA A 415 13.60 15.64 -8.37
C ALA A 415 14.29 16.24 -7.15
N LYS A 416 13.55 16.94 -6.29
CA LYS A 416 14.08 17.44 -5.03
C LYS A 416 14.06 16.37 -3.96
N LYS A 417 15.22 16.09 -3.39
CA LYS A 417 15.36 15.29 -2.18
C LYS A 417 14.99 16.13 -0.96
N ALA A 418 14.61 15.46 0.13
CA ALA A 418 14.30 16.11 1.39
C ALA A 418 15.42 17.07 1.86
N SER A 419 16.69 16.67 1.66
CA SER A 419 17.88 17.47 2.00
C SER A 419 17.98 18.77 1.19
N GLU A 420 17.55 18.79 -0.06
CA GLU A 420 17.60 19.96 -0.96
C GLU A 420 16.46 20.95 -0.69
N LEU A 421 15.39 20.48 -0.06
CA LEU A 421 14.26 21.31 0.36
C LEU A 421 14.51 22.00 1.72
N GLY A 422 15.69 21.85 2.30
CA GLY A 422 15.98 22.30 3.68
C GLY A 422 15.17 21.54 4.73
N LYS A 423 14.56 20.43 4.33
CA LYS A 423 13.83 19.51 5.20
C LYS A 423 14.80 18.39 5.58
N GLU A 424 15.80 18.72 6.42
CA GLU A 424 16.62 17.67 7.02
C GLU A 424 15.68 16.70 7.75
N ILE A 425 15.85 15.40 7.45
CA ILE A 425 15.18 14.36 8.24
C ILE A 425 15.90 14.36 9.58
N PRO A 426 15.27 14.85 10.67
CA PRO A 426 15.94 14.84 11.96
C PRO A 426 16.23 13.41 12.35
N THR A 427 17.50 13.10 12.58
CA THR A 427 17.87 11.84 13.25
C THR A 427 17.35 11.91 14.68
N ALA A 428 16.75 10.82 15.15
CA ALA A 428 16.39 10.72 16.56
C ALA A 428 17.69 10.72 17.36
N LEU A 429 17.84 11.70 18.27
CA LEU A 429 19.00 11.85 19.17
C LEU A 429 19.14 10.70 20.16
#